data_87761e3c7c420beddeb43b83cf684aee
#
_entry.id   87761e3c7c420beddeb43b83cf684aee
#
_cell.length_a   1.000
_cell.length_b   1.000
_cell.length_c   1.000
_cell.angle_alpha   90.00
_cell.angle_beta   90.00
_cell.angle_gamma   90.00
#
_symmetry.space_group_name_H-M   'P 1'
#
loop_
_entity.id
_entity.type
_entity.pdbx_description
1 polymer ?
#
loop_
_entity_poly.entity_id
_entity_poly.type
_entity_poly.pdbx_seq_one_letter_code
_entity_poly.pdbx_strand_id
1 'polypeptide(L)'
;TEIPCQDGKVYLAPVLDCYDGMIVAFSMADHMKASLCVDAFEQACRKERCRGMLLHSDRGSQYTSREYRAVLAKYGAVQSMSGVGRCYDNARMESFFATLKKEKLYQMNTRTMTRAEVKSVVYRYIHYYNLRRIYSTNDGWPPAVYRRMYFEQFEAACWILFFARID
;
A
#
# COMPACT_ATOMS: atom_id res chain seq x y z
N THR A 1 9.56 0.88 5.32
CA THR A 1 10.99 0.83 4.94
C THR A 1 11.65 2.18 5.11
N GLU A 2 12.99 2.22 5.26
CA GLU A 2 13.79 3.44 5.31
C GLU A 2 14.70 3.57 4.08
N ILE A 3 14.94 4.82 3.65
CA ILE A 3 15.78 5.17 2.49
C ILE A 3 16.76 6.25 2.95
N PRO A 4 18.08 5.99 2.93
CA PRO A 4 19.08 6.98 3.31
C PRO A 4 19.15 8.08 2.25
N CYS A 5 19.32 9.35 2.72
CA CYS A 5 19.44 10.53 1.89
C CYS A 5 20.62 11.37 2.34
N GLN A 6 21.00 12.39 1.57
CA GLN A 6 22.06 13.32 1.91
C GLN A 6 21.81 14.05 3.25
N ASP A 7 20.56 14.45 3.48
CA ASP A 7 20.09 15.24 4.62
C ASP A 7 19.33 14.41 5.66
N GLY A 8 19.57 13.08 5.71
CA GLY A 8 18.99 12.17 6.70
C GLY A 8 18.35 10.94 6.09
N LYS A 9 17.11 10.60 6.48
CA LYS A 9 16.38 9.43 5.97
C LYS A 9 14.96 9.82 5.57
N VAL A 10 14.42 9.09 4.61
CA VAL A 10 12.97 9.06 4.30
C VAL A 10 12.43 7.71 4.75
N TYR A 11 11.33 7.74 5.48
CA TYR A 11 10.57 6.57 5.88
C TYR A 11 9.31 6.48 5.03
N LEU A 12 9.04 5.31 4.46
CA LEU A 12 7.87 5.03 3.63
C LEU A 12 6.97 4.00 4.32
N ALA A 13 5.70 4.34 4.50
CA ALA A 13 4.64 3.44 4.94
C ALA A 13 3.56 3.35 3.86
N PRO A 14 3.53 2.29 3.04
CA PRO A 14 2.48 2.05 2.07
C PRO A 14 1.33 1.22 2.68
N VAL A 15 0.14 1.36 2.09
CA VAL A 15 -1.01 0.48 2.26
C VAL A 15 -1.22 -0.25 0.94
N LEU A 16 -0.99 -1.56 0.95
CA LEU A 16 -1.08 -2.42 -0.24
C LEU A 16 -2.34 -3.27 -0.15
N ASP A 17 -3.11 -3.30 -1.22
CA ASP A 17 -4.21 -4.24 -1.37
C ASP A 17 -3.67 -5.63 -1.78
N CYS A 18 -3.96 -6.64 -0.96
CA CYS A 18 -3.49 -8.00 -1.21
C CYS A 18 -4.21 -8.69 -2.36
N TYR A 19 -5.35 -8.18 -2.84
CA TYR A 19 -6.06 -8.76 -3.98
C TYR A 19 -5.34 -8.49 -5.30
N ASP A 20 -5.11 -7.22 -5.61
CA ASP A 20 -4.56 -6.78 -6.89
C ASP A 20 -3.12 -6.25 -6.82
N GLY A 21 -2.54 -6.13 -5.62
CA GLY A 21 -1.20 -5.61 -5.38
C GLY A 21 -1.09 -4.10 -5.48
N MET A 22 -2.21 -3.37 -5.61
CA MET A 22 -2.20 -1.91 -5.72
C MET A 22 -1.74 -1.24 -4.42
N ILE A 23 -0.86 -0.25 -4.53
CA ILE A 23 -0.59 0.67 -3.43
C ILE A 23 -1.72 1.70 -3.38
N VAL A 24 -2.70 1.44 -2.50
CA VAL A 24 -3.90 2.28 -2.34
C VAL A 24 -3.55 3.66 -1.81
N ALA A 25 -2.68 3.70 -0.80
CA ALA A 25 -2.18 4.92 -0.19
C ALA A 25 -0.77 4.72 0.34
N PHE A 26 -0.07 5.81 0.60
CA PHE A 26 1.23 5.78 1.28
C PHE A 26 1.52 7.12 1.93
N SER A 27 2.35 7.10 2.98
CA SER A 27 2.90 8.29 3.61
C SER A 27 4.42 8.22 3.66
N MET A 28 5.07 9.39 3.62
CA MET A 28 6.52 9.53 3.72
C MET A 28 6.89 10.63 4.71
N ALA A 29 7.72 10.29 5.69
CA ALA A 29 8.21 11.23 6.71
C ALA A 29 9.73 11.13 6.89
N ASP A 30 10.29 12.01 7.70
CA ASP A 30 11.68 11.97 8.16
C ASP A 30 11.84 11.24 9.51
N HIS A 31 10.78 10.65 10.00
CA HIS A 31 10.71 9.89 11.25
C HIS A 31 9.90 8.61 11.11
N MET A 32 10.12 7.66 12.03
CA MET A 32 9.43 6.37 12.08
C MET A 32 8.40 6.31 13.23
N LYS A 33 7.67 7.42 13.46
CA LYS A 33 6.62 7.48 14.49
C LYS A 33 5.33 6.80 14.00
N ALA A 34 4.42 6.48 14.93
CA ALA A 34 3.12 5.89 14.61
C ALA A 34 2.29 6.77 13.65
N SER A 35 2.41 8.10 13.76
CA SER A 35 1.74 9.05 12.87
C SER A 35 1.99 8.78 11.38
N LEU A 36 3.19 8.31 10.99
CA LEU A 36 3.48 7.93 9.61
C LEU A 36 2.53 6.83 9.09
N CYS A 37 2.26 5.81 9.92
CA CYS A 37 1.37 4.71 9.56
C CYS A 37 -0.10 5.13 9.65
N VAL A 38 -0.45 6.00 10.62
CA VAL A 38 -1.78 6.61 10.75
C VAL A 38 -2.12 7.41 9.50
N ASP A 39 -1.21 8.29 9.05
CA ASP A 39 -1.42 9.12 7.85
C ASP A 39 -1.63 8.26 6.60
N ALA A 40 -0.86 7.19 6.44
CA ALA A 40 -1.02 6.27 5.33
C ALA A 40 -2.38 5.57 5.36
N PHE A 41 -2.81 5.09 6.54
CA PHE A 41 -4.09 4.43 6.71
C PHE A 41 -5.28 5.40 6.50
N GLU A 42 -5.23 6.60 7.07
CA GLU A 42 -6.29 7.60 6.86
C GLU A 42 -6.41 8.02 5.39
N GLN A 43 -5.29 8.12 4.66
CA GLN A 43 -5.33 8.33 3.21
C GLN A 43 -5.99 7.16 2.46
N ALA A 44 -5.77 5.91 2.89
CA ALA A 44 -6.47 4.76 2.33
C ALA A 44 -7.98 4.84 2.59
N CYS A 45 -8.39 5.21 3.82
CA CYS A 45 -9.80 5.34 4.20
C CYS A 45 -10.56 6.48 3.48
N ARG A 46 -9.84 7.43 2.88
CA ARG A 46 -10.46 8.47 2.02
C ARG A 46 -10.78 7.95 0.62
N LYS A 47 -10.13 6.87 0.20
CA LYS A 47 -10.27 6.28 -1.13
C LYS A 47 -11.09 5.01 -1.14
N GLU A 48 -11.07 4.26 -0.05
CA GLU A 48 -11.67 2.94 0.08
C GLU A 48 -12.56 2.87 1.33
N ARG A 49 -13.54 1.95 1.30
CA ARG A 49 -14.38 1.68 2.46
C ARG A 49 -13.59 0.90 3.51
N CYS A 50 -13.18 1.56 4.59
CA CYS A 50 -12.37 0.93 5.64
C CYS A 50 -13.16 0.11 6.69
N ARG A 51 -14.47 0.30 6.82
CA ARG A 51 -15.28 -0.42 7.81
C ARG A 51 -15.33 -1.91 7.50
N GLY A 52 -14.85 -2.73 8.43
CA GLY A 52 -14.71 -4.17 8.28
C GLY A 52 -13.47 -4.61 7.48
N MET A 53 -12.66 -3.67 7.00
CA MET A 53 -11.38 -3.97 6.33
C MET A 53 -10.45 -4.70 7.27
N LEU A 54 -9.87 -5.82 6.82
CA LEU A 54 -8.80 -6.51 7.53
C LEU A 54 -7.46 -5.88 7.16
N LEU A 55 -6.83 -5.18 8.10
CA LEU A 55 -5.53 -4.55 7.91
C LEU A 55 -4.43 -5.38 8.55
N HIS A 56 -3.60 -6.01 7.73
CA HIS A 56 -2.48 -6.83 8.18
C HIS A 56 -1.19 -6.01 8.26
N SER A 57 -0.41 -6.22 9.32
CA SER A 57 0.90 -5.60 9.52
C SER A 57 1.88 -6.52 10.24
N ASP A 58 3.16 -6.18 10.20
CA ASP A 58 4.13 -6.72 11.14
C ASP A 58 3.88 -6.21 12.58
N ARG A 59 4.72 -6.65 13.52
CA ARG A 59 4.66 -6.21 14.92
C ARG A 59 5.53 -4.99 15.23
N GLY A 60 5.83 -4.16 14.25
CA GLY A 60 6.53 -2.91 14.46
C GLY A 60 5.86 -2.05 15.52
N SER A 61 6.66 -1.28 16.28
CA SER A 61 6.16 -0.44 17.38
C SER A 61 5.11 0.57 16.93
N GLN A 62 5.15 0.99 15.67
CA GLN A 62 4.18 1.89 15.04
C GLN A 62 2.79 1.27 15.02
N TYR A 63 2.68 -0.01 14.60
CA TYR A 63 1.42 -0.74 14.43
C TYR A 63 0.86 -1.26 15.76
N THR A 64 1.73 -1.48 16.77
CA THR A 64 1.31 -1.88 18.13
C THR A 64 1.00 -0.68 19.03
N SER A 65 1.21 0.54 18.55
CA SER A 65 0.97 1.78 19.31
C SER A 65 -0.51 1.95 19.66
N ARG A 66 -0.77 2.62 20.78
CA ARG A 66 -2.13 2.99 21.19
C ARG A 66 -2.80 3.92 20.18
N GLU A 67 -2.03 4.86 19.63
CA GLU A 67 -2.47 5.81 18.60
C GLU A 67 -2.99 5.10 17.36
N TYR A 68 -2.20 4.18 16.80
CA TYR A 68 -2.59 3.45 15.59
C TYR A 68 -3.84 2.60 15.81
N ARG A 69 -3.91 1.86 16.92
CA ARG A 69 -5.09 1.05 17.27
C ARG A 69 -6.36 1.89 17.46
N ALA A 70 -6.24 3.07 18.07
CA ALA A 70 -7.37 3.97 18.25
C ALA A 70 -7.92 4.46 16.91
N VAL A 71 -7.05 4.75 15.94
CA VAL A 71 -7.46 5.17 14.59
C VAL A 71 -8.13 4.01 13.84
N LEU A 72 -7.60 2.78 13.90
CA LEU A 72 -8.27 1.62 13.30
C LEU A 72 -9.68 1.42 13.86
N ALA A 73 -9.83 1.51 15.19
CA ALA A 73 -11.13 1.40 15.86
C ALA A 73 -12.11 2.51 15.42
N LYS A 74 -11.64 3.76 15.29
CA LYS A 74 -12.44 4.90 14.80
C LYS A 74 -13.03 4.64 13.42
N TYR A 75 -12.26 4.02 12.51
CA TYR A 75 -12.72 3.69 11.15
C TYR A 75 -13.40 2.31 11.06
N GLY A 76 -13.47 1.55 12.16
CA GLY A 76 -14.06 0.21 12.20
C GLY A 76 -13.27 -0.83 11.41
N ALA A 77 -11.96 -0.63 11.24
CA ALA A 77 -11.06 -1.60 10.63
C ALA A 77 -10.60 -2.64 11.65
N VAL A 78 -10.35 -3.87 11.18
CA VAL A 78 -9.91 -4.99 12.00
C VAL A 78 -8.39 -5.15 11.84
N GLN A 79 -7.67 -5.09 12.96
CA GLN A 79 -6.23 -5.30 12.93
C GLN A 79 -5.88 -6.80 12.91
N SER A 80 -5.02 -7.19 11.97
CA SER A 80 -4.35 -8.47 11.91
C SER A 80 -2.84 -8.25 11.98
N MET A 81 -2.12 -9.09 12.71
CA MET A 81 -0.66 -8.98 12.84
C MET A 81 0.01 -10.31 12.60
N SER A 82 1.16 -10.28 11.94
CA SER A 82 2.00 -11.45 11.74
C SER A 82 2.27 -12.19 13.06
N GLY A 83 2.27 -13.52 13.03
CA GLY A 83 2.71 -14.35 14.14
C GLY A 83 4.17 -14.07 14.51
N VAL A 84 4.56 -14.37 15.74
CA VAL A 84 5.98 -14.25 16.15
C VAL A 84 6.82 -15.21 15.30
N GLY A 85 7.84 -14.67 14.61
CA GLY A 85 8.74 -15.46 13.75
C GLY A 85 8.13 -15.89 12.40
N ARG A 86 6.94 -15.42 12.02
CA ARG A 86 6.30 -15.74 10.74
C ARG A 86 6.46 -14.59 9.74
N CYS A 87 7.62 -14.53 9.09
CA CYS A 87 7.90 -13.53 8.04
C CYS A 87 7.01 -13.69 6.79
N TYR A 88 6.56 -14.90 6.49
CA TYR A 88 5.70 -15.16 5.32
C TYR A 88 4.35 -14.45 5.34
N ASP A 89 3.85 -14.09 6.53
CA ASP A 89 2.57 -13.40 6.67
C ASP A 89 2.60 -11.99 6.02
N ASN A 90 3.80 -11.38 5.85
CA ASN A 90 3.98 -10.05 5.24
C ASN A 90 4.64 -10.10 3.85
N ALA A 91 4.67 -11.28 3.21
CA ALA A 91 5.41 -11.51 1.97
C ALA A 91 5.03 -10.57 0.81
N ARG A 92 3.74 -10.17 0.71
CA ARG A 92 3.28 -9.23 -0.32
C ARG A 92 3.93 -7.86 -0.17
N MET A 93 4.00 -7.34 1.04
CA MET A 93 4.63 -6.04 1.33
C MET A 93 6.15 -6.11 1.16
N GLU A 94 6.77 -7.21 1.60
CA GLU A 94 8.21 -7.45 1.40
C GLU A 94 8.57 -7.52 -0.08
N SER A 95 7.74 -8.19 -0.88
CA SER A 95 7.89 -8.25 -2.35
C SER A 95 7.81 -6.85 -2.98
N PHE A 96 6.86 -6.02 -2.57
CA PHE A 96 6.77 -4.63 -3.03
C PHE A 96 8.04 -3.85 -2.69
N PHE A 97 8.53 -3.92 -1.46
CA PHE A 97 9.75 -3.22 -1.07
C PHE A 97 10.99 -3.72 -1.81
N ALA A 98 11.10 -5.02 -2.03
CA ALA A 98 12.20 -5.60 -2.82
C ALA A 98 12.15 -5.07 -4.27
N THR A 99 10.97 -5.00 -4.85
CA THR A 99 10.73 -4.51 -6.21
C THR A 99 11.09 -3.02 -6.31
N LEU A 100 10.59 -2.16 -5.42
CA LEU A 100 10.94 -0.74 -5.35
C LEU A 100 12.47 -0.53 -5.25
N LYS A 101 13.12 -1.30 -4.36
CA LYS A 101 14.56 -1.21 -4.18
C LYS A 101 15.32 -1.62 -5.44
N LYS A 102 15.02 -2.77 -6.02
CA LYS A 102 15.72 -3.31 -7.20
C LYS A 102 15.47 -2.47 -8.45
N GLU A 103 14.24 -2.10 -8.72
CA GLU A 103 13.87 -1.43 -9.97
C GLU A 103 14.15 0.08 -9.94
N LYS A 104 14.26 0.69 -8.74
CA LYS A 104 14.43 2.14 -8.66
C LYS A 104 15.54 2.59 -7.73
N LEU A 105 15.51 2.23 -6.45
CA LEU A 105 16.42 2.84 -5.47
C LEU A 105 17.88 2.41 -5.65
N TYR A 106 18.13 1.15 -6.02
CA TYR A 106 19.49 0.66 -6.27
C TYR A 106 20.09 1.15 -7.61
N GLN A 107 19.26 1.72 -8.49
CA GLN A 107 19.71 2.32 -9.75
C GLN A 107 20.25 3.75 -9.55
N MET A 108 20.21 4.29 -8.34
CA MET A 108 20.65 5.65 -8.02
C MET A 108 21.33 5.72 -6.67
N ASN A 109 22.22 6.71 -6.51
CA ASN A 109 22.84 6.97 -5.21
C ASN A 109 21.94 7.92 -4.39
N THR A 110 21.00 7.38 -3.63
CA THR A 110 20.09 8.18 -2.80
C THR A 110 20.81 8.98 -1.72
N ARG A 111 22.03 8.59 -1.33
CA ARG A 111 22.85 9.29 -0.31
C ARG A 111 23.36 10.65 -0.79
N THR A 112 23.34 10.92 -2.10
CA THR A 112 23.67 12.22 -2.69
C THR A 112 22.43 13.06 -3.01
N MET A 113 21.23 12.54 -2.72
CA MET A 113 19.95 13.20 -2.97
C MET A 113 19.34 13.72 -1.68
N THR A 114 18.67 14.85 -1.74
CA THR A 114 17.87 15.39 -0.64
C THR A 114 16.63 14.52 -0.38
N ARG A 115 16.07 14.62 0.83
CA ARG A 115 14.79 13.94 1.17
C ARG A 115 13.66 14.33 0.22
N ALA A 116 13.60 15.59 -0.23
CA ALA A 116 12.59 16.05 -1.18
C ALA A 116 12.71 15.35 -2.54
N GLU A 117 13.92 15.21 -3.07
CA GLU A 117 14.18 14.49 -4.32
C GLU A 117 13.84 13.01 -4.19
N VAL A 118 14.25 12.35 -3.09
CA VAL A 118 13.94 10.94 -2.83
C VAL A 118 12.43 10.73 -2.71
N LYS A 119 11.70 11.60 -1.98
CA LYS A 119 10.23 11.55 -1.91
C LYS A 119 9.59 11.67 -3.30
N SER A 120 10.08 12.57 -4.16
CA SER A 120 9.60 12.72 -5.54
C SER A 120 9.85 11.47 -6.38
N VAL A 121 11.01 10.83 -6.23
CA VAL A 121 11.35 9.58 -6.92
C VAL A 121 10.40 8.44 -6.50
N VAL A 122 10.20 8.26 -5.19
CA VAL A 122 9.32 7.22 -4.64
C VAL A 122 7.87 7.45 -5.08
N TYR A 123 7.39 8.68 -5.02
CA TYR A 123 6.06 9.06 -5.47
C TYR A 123 5.83 8.66 -6.94
N ARG A 124 6.73 9.07 -7.84
CA ARG A 124 6.66 8.73 -9.28
C ARG A 124 6.76 7.23 -9.53
N TYR A 125 7.59 6.52 -8.75
CA TYR A 125 7.71 5.08 -8.87
C TYR A 125 6.41 4.37 -8.46
N ILE A 126 5.75 4.76 -7.38
CA ILE A 126 4.47 4.16 -6.95
C ILE A 126 3.39 4.41 -8.01
N HIS A 127 3.35 5.58 -8.63
CA HIS A 127 2.47 5.84 -9.77
C HIS A 127 2.74 4.91 -10.96
N TYR A 128 4.02 4.76 -11.34
CA TYR A 128 4.43 3.83 -12.38
C TYR A 128 4.05 2.39 -12.01
N TYR A 129 4.32 1.97 -10.78
CA TYR A 129 4.00 0.64 -10.26
C TYR A 129 2.50 0.33 -10.39
N ASN A 130 1.65 1.24 -9.98
CA ASN A 130 0.21 1.04 -10.01
C ASN A 130 -0.36 1.06 -11.44
N LEU A 131 0.14 1.93 -12.32
CA LEU A 131 -0.52 2.25 -13.59
C LEU A 131 0.13 1.60 -14.81
N ARG A 132 1.41 1.20 -14.73
CA ARG A 132 2.18 0.77 -15.90
C ARG A 132 3.02 -0.49 -15.69
N ARG A 133 3.41 -0.80 -14.44
CA ARG A 133 4.27 -1.95 -14.19
C ARG A 133 3.48 -3.24 -14.41
N ILE A 134 4.01 -4.13 -15.24
CA ILE A 134 3.47 -5.48 -15.44
C ILE A 134 3.50 -6.24 -14.11
N TYR A 135 2.38 -6.83 -13.74
CA TYR A 135 2.22 -7.59 -12.51
C TYR A 135 1.72 -9.01 -12.85
N SER A 136 2.60 -9.99 -12.71
CA SER A 136 2.36 -11.38 -13.15
C SER A 136 1.13 -12.02 -12.50
N THR A 137 0.84 -11.67 -11.24
CA THR A 137 -0.33 -12.19 -10.50
C THR A 137 -1.67 -11.66 -11.06
N ASN A 138 -1.64 -10.61 -11.85
CA ASN A 138 -2.80 -9.96 -12.46
C ASN A 138 -2.81 -10.22 -13.99
N ASP A 139 -2.41 -11.40 -14.42
CA ASP A 139 -2.34 -11.77 -15.85
C ASP A 139 -1.53 -10.77 -16.71
N GLY A 140 -0.51 -10.15 -16.11
CA GLY A 140 0.32 -9.14 -16.76
C GLY A 140 -0.23 -7.71 -16.72
N TRP A 141 -1.42 -7.49 -16.16
CA TRP A 141 -1.98 -6.14 -16.03
C TRP A 141 -1.40 -5.37 -14.84
N PRO A 142 -1.15 -4.07 -15.00
CA PRO A 142 -0.82 -3.21 -13.86
C PRO A 142 -1.93 -3.22 -12.79
N PRO A 143 -1.59 -3.09 -11.49
CA PRO A 143 -2.56 -3.20 -10.40
C PRO A 143 -3.83 -2.34 -10.56
N ALA A 144 -3.70 -1.07 -10.91
CA ALA A 144 -4.85 -0.17 -11.09
C ALA A 144 -5.69 -0.49 -12.32
N VAL A 145 -5.06 -1.03 -13.39
CA VAL A 145 -5.79 -1.46 -14.60
C VAL A 145 -6.60 -2.71 -14.29
N TYR A 146 -5.97 -3.70 -13.64
CA TYR A 146 -6.62 -4.93 -13.23
C TYR A 146 -7.81 -4.66 -12.30
N ARG A 147 -7.64 -3.78 -11.29
CA ARG A 147 -8.71 -3.34 -10.40
C ARG A 147 -9.90 -2.77 -11.16
N ARG A 148 -9.67 -1.86 -12.11
CA ARG A 148 -10.74 -1.26 -12.92
C ARG A 148 -11.50 -2.29 -13.74
N MET A 149 -10.78 -3.20 -14.42
CA MET A 149 -11.41 -4.28 -15.20
C MET A 149 -12.29 -5.18 -14.33
N TYR A 150 -11.86 -5.48 -13.11
CA TYR A 150 -12.64 -6.27 -12.16
C TYR A 150 -13.94 -5.57 -11.76
N PHE A 151 -13.89 -4.27 -11.42
CA PHE A 151 -15.10 -3.51 -11.06
C PHE A 151 -16.05 -3.35 -12.25
N GLU A 152 -15.56 -3.09 -13.45
CA GLU A 152 -16.37 -3.00 -14.68
C GLU A 152 -17.11 -4.33 -14.97
N GLN A 153 -16.46 -5.48 -14.75
CA GLN A 153 -17.09 -6.79 -14.88
C GLN A 153 -18.20 -7.02 -13.82
N PHE A 154 -17.98 -6.57 -12.59
CA PHE A 154 -18.96 -6.67 -11.52
C PHE A 154 -20.20 -5.81 -11.76
N GLU A 155 -20.01 -4.57 -12.23
CA GLU A 155 -21.11 -3.69 -12.62
C GLU A 155 -21.92 -4.29 -13.78
N ALA A 156 -21.27 -4.78 -14.81
CA ALA A 156 -21.92 -5.45 -15.94
C ALA A 156 -22.70 -6.69 -15.51
N ALA A 157 -22.16 -7.53 -14.62
CA ALA A 157 -22.85 -8.70 -14.07
C ALA A 157 -24.07 -8.32 -13.19
N CYS A 158 -23.98 -7.21 -12.44
CA CYS A 158 -25.10 -6.68 -11.65
C CYS A 158 -26.28 -6.22 -12.54
N TRP A 159 -25.96 -5.57 -13.66
CA TRP A 159 -26.99 -5.17 -14.64
C TRP A 159 -27.69 -6.37 -15.29
N ILE A 160 -26.94 -7.41 -15.67
CA ILE A 160 -27.49 -8.64 -16.25
C ILE A 160 -28.43 -9.33 -15.27
N LEU A 161 -28.07 -9.41 -13.99
CA LEU A 161 -28.93 -10.01 -12.94
C LEU A 161 -30.17 -9.17 -12.63
N PHE A 162 -30.10 -7.85 -12.80
CA PHE A 162 -31.23 -6.94 -12.61
C PHE A 162 -32.27 -7.07 -13.74
N PHE A 163 -31.81 -7.21 -14.99
CA PHE A 163 -32.70 -7.43 -16.14
C PHE A 163 -33.27 -8.83 -16.23
N ALA A 164 -32.60 -9.86 -15.71
CA ALA A 164 -33.12 -11.24 -15.71
C ALA A 164 -34.21 -11.49 -14.67
N ARG A 165 -34.63 -10.48 -13.89
CA ARG A 165 -35.63 -10.56 -12.84
C ARG A 165 -36.96 -9.86 -13.17
N ILE A 166 -37.19 -9.45 -14.41
CA ILE A 166 -38.36 -8.68 -14.85
C ILE A 166 -39.24 -9.50 -15.84
N ASP A 167 -39.08 -10.81 -15.92
CA ASP A 167 -40.01 -11.69 -16.66
C ASP A 167 -40.88 -12.53 -15.72
#